data_25cfd3f11ff82ad7f1a0607760bdc9d4
#
_entry.id   25cfd3f11ff82ad7f1a0607760bdc9d4
#
_cell.length_a   1.000
_cell.length_b   1.000
_cell.length_c   1.000
_cell.angle_alpha   90.00
_cell.angle_beta   90.00
_cell.angle_gamma   90.00
#
_symmetry.space_group_name_H-M   'P 1'
#
loop_
_entity.id
_entity.type
_entity.pdbx_description
1 polymer ?
#
loop_
_entity_poly.entity_id
_entity_poly.type
_entity_poly.pdbx_seq_one_letter_code
_entity_poly.pdbx_strand_id
1 'polypeptide(L)'
;MTPESPHRSASPPIPDPARRRPKIAIALGAVALLAAVALLSRGSPEDSGKPEEGQAAAKGRQPSGPTPSKAGHTGQGGPVQAESKPKQFNSTVCWEDLERFNESVTLETFREWARPLLAVKDPLVRDYLMARLGELIGEDEGRASEVLDWAREASPAEFKLFMGGLRNAKALPKMAAQLTALGLDEKLDLGRRAGFLDELQRMPRLEPAALDKLATFAQDASSGEAGWVTTRAIGRVMQADLKKSGNFKPYLDKLLTIGTQSADENVRYLAAEMGMSADAPLDTRAMERLGELLATEGSEDVRMMAAHELSMSEDKARALELYGKNFAIEKDLCVRWALFRFAARTAGKDALPVMADMAMTDPRFQGIHQEFEKLYASGIVDFDRIWFSLPTDDPFGCLDRHEE
;
A
#
# COMPACT_ATOMS: atom_id res chain seq x y z
N MET A 1 -19.60 -29.65 69.39
CA MET A 1 -18.67 -29.15 68.37
C MET A 1 -18.90 -30.03 67.13
N THR A 2 -19.74 -29.57 66.25
CA THR A 2 -20.07 -30.24 64.99
C THR A 2 -19.26 -29.54 63.89
N PRO A 3 -18.60 -30.26 62.94
CA PRO A 3 -17.84 -29.63 61.88
C PRO A 3 -18.77 -29.23 60.73
N GLU A 4 -18.58 -27.98 60.25
CA GLU A 4 -19.23 -27.39 59.11
C GLU A 4 -18.75 -28.06 57.78
N SER A 5 -19.71 -28.32 56.90
CA SER A 5 -19.47 -28.84 55.54
C SER A 5 -19.06 -27.73 54.60
N PRO A 6 -18.16 -27.99 53.62
CA PRO A 6 -17.75 -27.00 52.65
C PRO A 6 -18.79 -26.78 51.55
N HIS A 7 -19.03 -25.50 51.24
CA HIS A 7 -19.88 -25.01 50.13
C HIS A 7 -19.43 -25.58 48.75
N ARG A 8 -20.37 -26.20 48.05
CA ARG A 8 -20.26 -26.54 46.61
C ARG A 8 -20.36 -25.23 45.81
N SER A 9 -19.29 -24.88 45.09
CA SER A 9 -19.33 -23.90 44.03
C SER A 9 -20.17 -24.41 42.88
N ALA A 10 -21.20 -23.66 42.49
CA ALA A 10 -22.01 -23.94 41.31
C ALA A 10 -21.23 -23.52 40.05
N SER A 11 -21.11 -24.44 39.07
CA SER A 11 -20.55 -24.18 37.76
C SER A 11 -21.45 -23.23 36.96
N PRO A 12 -20.88 -22.33 36.15
CA PRO A 12 -21.65 -21.43 35.29
C PRO A 12 -22.36 -22.22 34.18
N PRO A 13 -23.54 -21.73 33.69
CA PRO A 13 -24.31 -22.40 32.67
C PRO A 13 -23.61 -22.35 31.29
N ILE A 14 -23.64 -23.50 30.59
CA ILE A 14 -23.13 -23.68 29.22
C ILE A 14 -24.08 -22.88 28.28
N PRO A 15 -23.55 -22.02 27.38
CA PRO A 15 -24.38 -21.29 26.43
C PRO A 15 -24.94 -22.20 25.31
N ASP A 16 -26.20 -21.98 24.95
CA ASP A 16 -27.00 -22.71 23.97
C ASP A 16 -26.45 -22.47 22.53
N PRO A 17 -26.14 -23.53 21.74
CA PRO A 17 -25.54 -23.41 20.40
C PRO A 17 -26.51 -22.96 19.30
N ALA A 18 -27.80 -22.65 19.60
CA ALA A 18 -28.82 -22.43 18.58
C ALA A 18 -28.95 -20.98 18.05
N ARG A 19 -28.07 -20.03 18.40
CA ARG A 19 -28.17 -18.60 17.99
C ARG A 19 -27.05 -18.08 17.10
N ARG A 20 -26.44 -18.90 16.29
CA ARG A 20 -25.49 -18.38 15.27
C ARG A 20 -26.16 -18.39 13.88
N ARG A 21 -26.57 -17.22 13.41
CA ARG A 21 -26.94 -16.94 12.00
C ARG A 21 -25.92 -15.96 11.40
N PRO A 22 -25.67 -16.02 10.06
CA PRO A 22 -24.34 -15.88 9.48
C PRO A 22 -24.01 -14.42 9.12
N LYS A 23 -22.84 -13.94 9.56
CA LYS A 23 -22.22 -12.70 9.09
C LYS A 23 -21.14 -12.95 7.99
N ILE A 24 -21.14 -14.14 7.38
CA ILE A 24 -20.14 -14.55 6.37
C ILE A 24 -20.28 -13.79 5.01
N ALA A 25 -21.40 -13.11 4.77
CA ALA A 25 -21.65 -12.50 3.45
C ALA A 25 -20.86 -11.20 3.19
N ILE A 26 -20.32 -10.52 4.21
CA ILE A 26 -19.66 -9.21 4.05
C ILE A 26 -18.15 -9.36 3.81
N ALA A 27 -17.49 -10.33 4.45
CA ALA A 27 -16.04 -10.56 4.27
C ALA A 27 -15.72 -11.10 2.86
N LEU A 28 -16.56 -11.94 2.26
CA LEU A 28 -16.41 -12.43 0.89
C LEU A 28 -16.55 -11.32 -0.17
N GLY A 29 -17.32 -10.26 0.11
CA GLY A 29 -17.46 -9.11 -0.79
C GLY A 29 -16.18 -8.26 -0.90
N ALA A 30 -15.44 -8.06 0.18
CA ALA A 30 -14.23 -7.28 0.20
C ALA A 30 -13.06 -7.98 -0.52
N VAL A 31 -12.91 -9.29 -0.34
CA VAL A 31 -11.89 -10.10 -1.03
C VAL A 31 -12.17 -10.18 -2.54
N ALA A 32 -13.45 -10.32 -2.95
CA ALA A 32 -13.83 -10.33 -4.36
C ALA A 32 -13.57 -8.97 -5.05
N LEU A 33 -13.73 -7.85 -4.32
CA LEU A 33 -13.46 -6.50 -4.86
C LEU A 33 -11.95 -6.27 -5.05
N LEU A 34 -11.10 -6.73 -4.13
CA LEU A 34 -9.65 -6.64 -4.25
C LEU A 34 -9.10 -7.55 -5.36
N ALA A 35 -9.67 -8.74 -5.55
CA ALA A 35 -9.32 -9.61 -6.68
C ALA A 35 -9.74 -9.03 -8.03
N ALA A 36 -10.88 -8.35 -8.13
CA ALA A 36 -11.32 -7.70 -9.36
C ALA A 36 -10.43 -6.51 -9.75
N VAL A 37 -9.96 -5.72 -8.78
CA VAL A 37 -9.01 -4.63 -9.01
C VAL A 37 -7.65 -5.16 -9.46
N ALA A 38 -7.17 -6.27 -8.89
CA ALA A 38 -5.91 -6.92 -9.29
C ALA A 38 -5.97 -7.55 -10.71
N LEU A 39 -7.15 -8.02 -11.16
CA LEU A 39 -7.34 -8.57 -12.50
C LEU A 39 -7.45 -7.48 -13.57
N LEU A 40 -7.99 -6.30 -13.23
CA LEU A 40 -8.08 -5.17 -14.15
C LEU A 40 -6.75 -4.43 -14.35
N SER A 41 -5.79 -4.61 -13.44
CA SER A 41 -4.44 -4.03 -13.54
C SER A 41 -3.43 -4.92 -14.28
N ARG A 42 -3.80 -6.16 -14.68
CA ARG A 42 -2.97 -6.99 -15.54
C ARG A 42 -3.25 -6.67 -16.99
N GLY A 43 -2.44 -5.76 -17.56
CA GLY A 43 -2.41 -5.49 -18.99
C GLY A 43 -2.14 -6.77 -19.79
N SER A 44 -2.82 -6.91 -20.92
CA SER A 44 -2.67 -8.00 -21.87
C SER A 44 -1.22 -8.19 -22.33
N PRO A 45 -0.77 -9.44 -22.54
CA PRO A 45 0.56 -9.69 -23.11
C PRO A 45 0.60 -9.25 -24.57
N GLU A 46 1.61 -8.47 -24.93
CA GLU A 46 1.96 -8.15 -26.31
C GLU A 46 2.39 -9.43 -27.06
N ASP A 47 1.64 -9.74 -28.08
CA ASP A 47 1.91 -10.80 -29.03
C ASP A 47 2.95 -10.30 -30.06
N SER A 48 4.16 -10.85 -30.00
CA SER A 48 5.24 -10.58 -30.96
C SER A 48 5.15 -11.55 -32.14
N GLY A 49 4.37 -11.18 -33.14
CA GLY A 49 4.31 -11.87 -34.44
C GLY A 49 5.14 -11.17 -35.52
N LYS A 50 6.08 -11.89 -36.13
CA LYS A 50 6.88 -11.52 -37.29
C LYS A 50 6.03 -11.29 -38.54
N PRO A 51 6.50 -10.48 -39.49
CA PRO A 51 5.78 -10.23 -40.74
C PRO A 51 6.03 -11.29 -41.81
N GLU A 52 5.00 -11.77 -42.48
CA GLU A 52 5.07 -12.41 -43.80
C GLU A 52 4.46 -11.52 -44.87
N GLU A 53 5.19 -11.38 -45.97
CA GLU A 53 4.80 -10.73 -47.22
C GLU A 53 3.70 -11.52 -47.94
N GLY A 54 2.74 -10.82 -48.52
CA GLY A 54 1.76 -11.44 -49.43
C GLY A 54 0.83 -10.41 -50.06
N GLN A 55 1.11 -10.11 -51.35
CA GLN A 55 0.32 -9.29 -52.29
C GLN A 55 -1.13 -9.76 -52.44
N ALA A 56 -2.07 -8.87 -52.56
CA ALA A 56 -2.98 -8.82 -53.75
C ALA A 56 -4.07 -7.73 -53.60
N ALA A 57 -4.32 -7.10 -54.71
CA ALA A 57 -5.23 -6.00 -54.97
C ALA A 57 -6.73 -6.36 -54.90
N ALA A 58 -7.55 -5.42 -54.47
CA ALA A 58 -8.91 -5.26 -55.01
C ALA A 58 -9.47 -3.84 -54.79
N LYS A 59 -9.93 -3.28 -55.87
CA LYS A 59 -10.65 -2.02 -56.13
C LYS A 59 -11.96 -1.91 -55.35
N GLY A 60 -12.33 -0.68 -54.97
CA GLY A 60 -13.75 -0.41 -55.00
C GLY A 60 -14.32 0.66 -54.10
N ARG A 61 -14.63 1.81 -54.68
CA ARG A 61 -15.72 2.75 -54.42
C ARG A 61 -15.60 3.78 -53.30
N GLN A 62 -15.33 5.02 -53.72
CA GLN A 62 -15.75 6.27 -53.09
C GLN A 62 -17.26 6.45 -53.18
N PRO A 63 -17.88 7.09 -52.19
CA PRO A 63 -19.03 7.96 -52.39
C PRO A 63 -18.65 9.43 -52.14
N SER A 64 -19.03 10.24 -53.12
CA SER A 64 -18.98 11.68 -53.16
C SER A 64 -19.92 12.33 -52.13
N GLY A 65 -19.41 13.22 -51.32
CA GLY A 65 -20.21 14.12 -50.48
C GLY A 65 -20.11 15.57 -50.94
N PRO A 66 -21.07 16.43 -50.68
CA PRO A 66 -21.26 17.71 -51.34
C PRO A 66 -20.37 18.83 -50.76
N THR A 67 -19.94 19.69 -51.64
CA THR A 67 -19.17 20.92 -51.44
C THR A 67 -20.02 21.98 -50.73
N PRO A 68 -19.55 22.66 -49.68
CA PRO A 68 -20.19 23.88 -49.20
C PRO A 68 -19.62 25.12 -49.89
N SER A 69 -20.53 25.97 -50.26
CA SER A 69 -20.34 27.28 -50.93
C SER A 69 -19.55 28.25 -50.07
N LYS A 70 -18.64 28.97 -50.71
CA LYS A 70 -17.99 30.18 -50.22
C LYS A 70 -19.03 31.33 -50.10
N ALA A 71 -19.21 31.83 -48.85
CA ALA A 71 -19.74 33.18 -48.63
C ALA A 71 -18.63 33.99 -47.98
N GLY A 72 -18.16 34.97 -48.71
CA GLY A 72 -17.19 35.94 -48.23
C GLY A 72 -17.82 36.94 -47.26
N HIS A 73 -17.16 37.14 -46.11
CA HIS A 73 -17.32 38.33 -45.32
C HIS A 73 -15.94 38.93 -45.02
N THR A 74 -15.66 40.02 -45.74
CA THR A 74 -14.63 41.01 -45.38
C THR A 74 -15.09 41.76 -44.16
N GLY A 75 -14.49 41.49 -43.01
CA GLY A 75 -14.60 42.27 -41.78
C GLY A 75 -13.21 42.61 -41.28
N GLN A 76 -12.75 43.84 -41.49
CA GLN A 76 -11.61 44.42 -40.80
C GLN A 76 -11.94 44.47 -39.32
N GLY A 77 -11.31 43.62 -38.52
CA GLY A 77 -11.31 43.65 -37.06
C GLY A 77 -9.85 43.75 -36.60
N GLY A 78 -9.48 44.87 -36.03
CA GLY A 78 -8.17 45.09 -35.43
C GLY A 78 -7.95 44.12 -34.24
N PRO A 79 -6.71 43.99 -33.74
CA PRO A 79 -6.39 43.08 -32.67
C PRO A 79 -7.11 43.55 -31.38
N VAL A 80 -8.20 42.92 -31.04
CA VAL A 80 -8.80 43.02 -29.70
C VAL A 80 -7.91 42.27 -28.77
N GLN A 81 -7.03 42.95 -28.06
CA GLN A 81 -6.45 42.46 -26.82
C GLN A 81 -7.61 42.32 -25.83
N ALA A 82 -8.25 41.17 -25.84
CA ALA A 82 -9.15 40.78 -24.78
C ALA A 82 -8.28 40.37 -23.59
N GLU A 83 -8.05 41.26 -22.65
CA GLU A 83 -7.75 40.89 -21.27
C GLU A 83 -8.95 40.09 -20.75
N SER A 84 -8.96 38.80 -21.02
CA SER A 84 -10.01 37.93 -20.52
C SER A 84 -9.74 37.65 -19.06
N LYS A 85 -10.45 38.38 -18.18
CA LYS A 85 -10.46 38.05 -16.75
C LYS A 85 -11.13 36.70 -16.51
N PRO A 86 -10.65 35.89 -15.55
CA PRO A 86 -11.30 34.64 -15.19
C PRO A 86 -12.78 34.85 -14.84
N LYS A 87 -13.63 33.98 -15.38
CA LYS A 87 -15.08 33.98 -15.11
C LYS A 87 -15.32 33.46 -13.68
N GLN A 88 -16.23 34.06 -12.95
CA GLN A 88 -16.72 33.49 -11.69
C GLN A 88 -17.87 32.53 -11.94
N PHE A 89 -17.78 31.35 -11.32
CA PHE A 89 -18.79 30.30 -11.40
C PHE A 89 -19.58 30.21 -10.10
N ASN A 90 -20.91 30.14 -10.19
CA ASN A 90 -21.76 30.08 -8.99
C ASN A 90 -21.99 28.65 -8.49
N SER A 91 -22.26 27.68 -9.38
CA SER A 91 -22.52 26.30 -8.98
C SER A 91 -22.25 25.25 -10.06
N THR A 92 -22.20 25.65 -11.32
CA THR A 92 -22.00 24.75 -12.45
C THR A 92 -20.94 25.30 -13.40
N VAL A 93 -20.16 24.39 -13.96
CA VAL A 93 -19.15 24.64 -15.01
C VAL A 93 -19.61 23.93 -16.26
N CYS A 94 -19.80 24.65 -17.34
CA CYS A 94 -20.14 24.01 -18.62
C CYS A 94 -18.87 23.65 -19.39
N TRP A 95 -19.02 22.77 -20.39
CA TRP A 95 -17.88 22.29 -21.16
C TRP A 95 -17.13 23.41 -21.87
N GLU A 96 -17.84 24.38 -22.40
CA GLU A 96 -17.26 25.56 -23.08
C GLU A 96 -16.38 26.41 -22.15
N ASP A 97 -16.69 26.43 -20.84
CA ASP A 97 -15.85 27.13 -19.86
C ASP A 97 -14.52 26.36 -19.64
N LEU A 98 -14.54 25.03 -19.64
CA LEU A 98 -13.34 24.19 -19.55
C LEU A 98 -12.49 24.27 -20.83
N GLU A 99 -13.11 24.29 -22.02
CA GLU A 99 -12.41 24.49 -23.29
C GLU A 99 -11.70 25.85 -23.31
N ARG A 100 -12.41 26.91 -22.94
CA ARG A 100 -11.81 28.26 -22.86
C ARG A 100 -10.66 28.30 -21.85
N PHE A 101 -10.82 27.65 -20.70
CA PHE A 101 -9.74 27.50 -19.73
C PHE A 101 -8.53 26.81 -20.38
N ASN A 102 -8.76 25.69 -21.07
CA ASN A 102 -7.70 24.91 -21.71
C ASN A 102 -6.93 25.68 -22.78
N GLU A 103 -7.63 26.49 -23.57
CA GLU A 103 -7.02 27.31 -24.64
C GLU A 103 -6.19 28.48 -24.10
N SER A 104 -6.58 29.01 -22.92
CA SER A 104 -6.03 30.27 -22.40
C SER A 104 -5.01 30.08 -21.29
N VAL A 105 -5.00 28.91 -20.61
CA VAL A 105 -4.16 28.67 -19.43
C VAL A 105 -2.72 28.32 -19.78
N THR A 106 -1.80 29.02 -19.18
CA THR A 106 -0.37 28.66 -19.09
C THR A 106 -0.03 28.31 -17.63
N LEU A 107 1.18 27.85 -17.36
CA LEU A 107 1.56 27.56 -15.98
C LEU A 107 1.48 28.82 -15.10
N GLU A 108 1.98 29.94 -15.60
CA GLU A 108 2.01 31.23 -14.90
C GLU A 108 0.62 31.74 -14.52
N THR A 109 -0.37 31.49 -15.39
CA THR A 109 -1.76 31.93 -15.17
C THR A 109 -2.63 30.88 -14.49
N PHE A 110 -2.14 29.64 -14.32
CA PHE A 110 -2.92 28.51 -13.86
C PHE A 110 -3.63 28.78 -12.52
N ARG A 111 -2.93 29.32 -11.53
CA ARG A 111 -3.51 29.57 -10.20
C ARG A 111 -4.68 30.53 -10.24
N GLU A 112 -4.56 31.57 -11.05
CA GLU A 112 -5.61 32.58 -11.20
C GLU A 112 -6.86 32.00 -11.88
N TRP A 113 -6.66 31.25 -12.96
CA TRP A 113 -7.74 30.65 -13.74
C TRP A 113 -8.38 29.43 -13.04
N ALA A 114 -7.62 28.64 -12.30
CA ALA A 114 -8.13 27.47 -11.59
C ALA A 114 -8.95 27.81 -10.34
N ARG A 115 -8.65 28.92 -9.66
CA ARG A 115 -9.29 29.29 -8.38
C ARG A 115 -10.83 29.41 -8.46
N PRO A 116 -11.45 30.10 -9.43
CA PRO A 116 -12.90 30.12 -9.54
C PRO A 116 -13.51 28.77 -9.87
N LEU A 117 -12.81 27.91 -10.63
CA LEU A 117 -13.25 26.53 -10.93
C LEU A 117 -13.21 25.63 -9.68
N LEU A 118 -12.19 25.77 -8.84
CA LEU A 118 -12.10 25.04 -7.56
C LEU A 118 -13.22 25.41 -6.58
N ALA A 119 -13.72 26.63 -6.64
CA ALA A 119 -14.82 27.09 -5.78
C ALA A 119 -16.13 26.32 -6.03
N VAL A 120 -16.30 25.71 -7.19
CA VAL A 120 -17.48 24.91 -7.56
C VAL A 120 -17.55 23.60 -6.75
N LYS A 121 -16.43 23.09 -6.23
CA LYS A 121 -16.30 21.84 -5.45
C LYS A 121 -16.76 20.56 -6.20
N ASP A 122 -16.80 20.61 -7.51
CA ASP A 122 -17.10 19.47 -8.36
C ASP A 122 -15.85 18.56 -8.48
N PRO A 123 -15.92 17.25 -8.14
CA PRO A 123 -14.80 16.33 -8.28
C PRO A 123 -14.28 16.23 -9.72
N LEU A 124 -15.17 16.20 -10.72
CA LEU A 124 -14.78 16.09 -12.14
C LEU A 124 -14.01 17.33 -12.61
N VAL A 125 -14.44 18.54 -12.19
CA VAL A 125 -13.73 19.78 -12.48
C VAL A 125 -12.34 19.75 -11.84
N ARG A 126 -12.24 19.29 -10.60
CA ARG A 126 -10.94 19.16 -9.91
C ARG A 126 -10.02 18.19 -10.63
N ASP A 127 -10.52 17.02 -11.03
CA ASP A 127 -9.74 16.00 -11.73
C ASP A 127 -9.26 16.52 -13.10
N TYR A 128 -10.12 17.27 -13.81
CA TYR A 128 -9.74 17.96 -15.02
C TYR A 128 -8.60 18.96 -14.81
N LEU A 129 -8.70 19.79 -13.74
CA LEU A 129 -7.64 20.75 -13.40
C LEU A 129 -6.33 20.05 -13.06
N MET A 130 -6.38 18.92 -12.33
CA MET A 130 -5.19 18.10 -12.03
C MET A 130 -4.54 17.55 -13.30
N ALA A 131 -5.34 17.04 -14.23
CA ALA A 131 -4.84 16.54 -15.51
C ALA A 131 -4.17 17.66 -16.32
N ARG A 132 -4.84 18.81 -16.41
CA ARG A 132 -4.31 19.97 -17.15
C ARG A 132 -3.02 20.52 -16.54
N LEU A 133 -2.95 20.61 -15.21
CA LEU A 133 -1.72 21.02 -14.52
C LEU A 133 -0.56 20.04 -14.81
N GLY A 134 -0.84 18.74 -14.79
CA GLY A 134 0.15 17.72 -15.15
C GLY A 134 0.67 17.86 -16.58
N GLU A 135 -0.18 18.20 -17.53
CA GLU A 135 0.21 18.50 -18.92
C GLU A 135 1.09 19.77 -19.02
N LEU A 136 0.72 20.85 -18.29
CA LEU A 136 1.49 22.09 -18.26
C LEU A 136 2.88 21.91 -17.64
N ILE A 137 3.01 21.08 -16.61
CA ILE A 137 4.29 20.68 -16.02
C ILE A 137 5.08 19.82 -17.02
N GLY A 138 4.45 18.79 -17.57
CA GLY A 138 5.08 17.85 -18.50
C GLY A 138 6.30 17.15 -17.91
N GLU A 139 7.43 17.23 -18.59
CA GLU A 139 8.72 16.64 -18.20
C GLU A 139 9.69 17.65 -17.56
N ASP A 140 9.26 18.92 -17.43
CA ASP A 140 10.09 20.02 -16.98
C ASP A 140 10.20 20.04 -15.44
N GLU A 141 11.40 19.81 -14.94
CA GLU A 141 11.71 19.81 -13.50
C GLU A 141 11.58 21.21 -12.88
N GLY A 142 11.87 22.26 -13.63
CA GLY A 142 11.71 23.64 -13.16
C GLY A 142 10.25 23.99 -12.90
N ARG A 143 9.36 23.61 -13.81
CA ARG A 143 7.90 23.77 -13.64
C ARG A 143 7.36 22.93 -12.50
N ALA A 144 7.85 21.68 -12.36
CA ALA A 144 7.49 20.83 -11.24
C ALA A 144 7.93 21.42 -9.90
N SER A 145 9.14 21.99 -9.84
CA SER A 145 9.66 22.69 -8.67
C SER A 145 8.83 23.91 -8.32
N GLU A 146 8.44 24.72 -9.29
CA GLU A 146 7.56 25.87 -9.10
C GLU A 146 6.20 25.45 -8.50
N VAL A 147 5.60 24.37 -8.98
CA VAL A 147 4.34 23.84 -8.44
C VAL A 147 4.50 23.33 -7.01
N LEU A 148 5.66 22.71 -6.67
CA LEU A 148 5.98 22.33 -5.29
C LEU A 148 6.10 23.56 -4.37
N ASP A 149 6.68 24.66 -4.85
CA ASP A 149 6.75 25.91 -4.10
C ASP A 149 5.34 26.50 -3.87
N TRP A 150 4.45 26.41 -4.87
CA TRP A 150 3.05 26.78 -4.68
C TRP A 150 2.36 25.91 -3.64
N ALA A 151 2.59 24.59 -3.68
CA ALA A 151 2.01 23.64 -2.74
C ALA A 151 2.45 23.92 -1.29
N ARG A 152 3.65 24.45 -1.09
CA ARG A 152 4.20 24.77 0.22
C ARG A 152 3.33 25.79 0.98
N GLU A 153 2.73 26.76 0.29
CA GLU A 153 1.95 27.88 0.87
C GLU A 153 0.45 27.78 0.56
N ALA A 154 0.03 26.75 -0.15
CA ALA A 154 -1.33 26.59 -0.65
C ALA A 154 -2.37 26.40 0.45
N SER A 155 -3.62 26.78 0.18
CA SER A 155 -4.76 26.30 0.96
C SER A 155 -4.92 24.78 0.84
N PRO A 156 -5.63 24.08 1.77
CA PRO A 156 -5.80 22.62 1.68
C PRO A 156 -6.41 22.14 0.35
N ALA A 157 -7.30 22.94 -0.26
CA ALA A 157 -7.91 22.58 -1.55
C ALA A 157 -6.92 22.75 -2.70
N GLU A 158 -6.15 23.85 -2.71
CA GLU A 158 -5.10 24.09 -3.71
C GLU A 158 -3.95 23.07 -3.55
N PHE A 159 -3.57 22.71 -2.29
CA PHE A 159 -2.56 21.69 -2.04
C PHE A 159 -2.92 20.36 -2.72
N LYS A 160 -4.17 19.90 -2.52
CA LYS A 160 -4.65 18.66 -3.17
C LYS A 160 -4.63 18.76 -4.70
N LEU A 161 -4.97 19.95 -5.25
CA LEU A 161 -4.89 20.19 -6.69
C LEU A 161 -3.45 20.11 -7.20
N PHE A 162 -2.51 20.81 -6.54
CA PHE A 162 -1.12 20.87 -6.98
C PHE A 162 -0.43 19.50 -6.88
N MET A 163 -0.64 18.77 -5.77
CA MET A 163 -0.13 17.42 -5.63
C MET A 163 -0.75 16.46 -6.64
N GLY A 164 -2.06 16.59 -6.94
CA GLY A 164 -2.72 15.83 -7.99
C GLY A 164 -2.18 16.13 -9.39
N GLY A 165 -1.89 17.39 -9.69
CA GLY A 165 -1.25 17.81 -10.94
C GLY A 165 0.16 17.23 -11.09
N LEU A 166 0.96 17.28 -10.02
CA LEU A 166 2.29 16.67 -9.99
C LEU A 166 2.25 15.15 -10.25
N ARG A 167 1.26 14.44 -9.71
CA ARG A 167 1.06 13.00 -9.97
C ARG A 167 0.88 12.69 -11.45
N ASN A 168 0.25 13.58 -12.18
CA ASN A 168 0.01 13.44 -13.61
C ASN A 168 1.21 13.92 -14.47
N ALA A 169 2.19 14.59 -13.85
CA ALA A 169 3.36 15.10 -14.56
C ALA A 169 4.45 14.03 -14.73
N LYS A 170 5.03 13.96 -15.90
CA LYS A 170 6.16 13.06 -16.17
C LYS A 170 7.46 13.48 -15.45
N ALA A 171 7.54 14.72 -14.99
CA ALA A 171 8.66 15.22 -14.19
C ALA A 171 8.71 14.64 -12.78
N LEU A 172 7.56 14.16 -12.22
CA LEU A 172 7.47 13.72 -10.83
C LEU A 172 8.58 12.73 -10.40
N PRO A 173 8.97 11.69 -11.17
CA PRO A 173 10.01 10.75 -10.77
C PRO A 173 11.39 11.38 -10.51
N LYS A 174 11.62 12.61 -10.95
CA LYS A 174 12.86 13.35 -10.75
C LYS A 174 12.84 14.27 -9.53
N MET A 175 11.68 14.40 -8.87
CA MET A 175 11.46 15.35 -7.76
C MET A 175 11.75 14.76 -6.38
N ALA A 176 12.30 13.55 -6.28
CA ALA A 176 12.51 12.84 -5.01
C ALA A 176 13.26 13.65 -3.95
N ALA A 177 14.31 14.36 -4.35
CA ALA A 177 15.12 15.18 -3.44
C ALA A 177 14.33 16.36 -2.85
N GLN A 178 13.56 17.06 -3.69
CA GLN A 178 12.77 18.22 -3.26
C GLN A 178 11.56 17.78 -2.42
N LEU A 179 10.87 16.70 -2.80
CA LEU A 179 9.79 16.11 -2.02
C LEU A 179 10.27 15.67 -0.64
N THR A 180 11.47 15.03 -0.57
CA THR A 180 12.10 14.66 0.70
C THR A 180 12.39 15.91 1.55
N ALA A 181 12.98 16.96 0.95
CA ALA A 181 13.29 18.18 1.67
C ALA A 181 12.01 18.86 2.24
N LEU A 182 10.94 18.94 1.45
CA LEU A 182 9.66 19.52 1.88
C LEU A 182 8.97 18.66 2.94
N GLY A 183 8.98 17.34 2.77
CA GLY A 183 8.39 16.41 3.74
C GLY A 183 9.10 16.41 5.09
N LEU A 184 10.38 16.77 5.12
CA LEU A 184 11.18 16.87 6.35
C LEU A 184 11.29 18.32 6.88
N ASP A 185 10.71 19.32 6.21
CA ASP A 185 10.74 20.72 6.66
C ASP A 185 9.85 20.91 7.91
N GLU A 186 10.48 21.06 9.07
CA GLU A 186 9.80 21.26 10.36
C GLU A 186 8.94 22.53 10.43
N LYS A 187 9.12 23.47 9.49
CA LYS A 187 8.31 24.69 9.41
C LYS A 187 6.91 24.43 8.84
N LEU A 188 6.72 23.27 8.20
CA LEU A 188 5.43 22.85 7.65
C LEU A 188 4.67 22.01 8.67
N ASP A 189 3.33 22.11 8.64
CA ASP A 189 2.47 21.23 9.44
C ASP A 189 2.60 19.77 9.02
N LEU A 190 2.34 18.83 9.95
CA LEU A 190 2.50 17.40 9.70
C LEU A 190 1.66 16.88 8.53
N GLY A 191 0.43 17.38 8.36
CA GLY A 191 -0.45 16.94 7.27
C GLY A 191 0.13 17.32 5.90
N ARG A 192 0.74 18.48 5.78
CA ARG A 192 1.42 18.94 4.55
C ARG A 192 2.70 18.14 4.31
N ARG A 193 3.49 17.91 5.36
CA ARG A 193 4.67 17.05 5.30
C ARG A 193 4.29 15.65 4.82
N ALA A 194 3.26 15.04 5.42
CA ALA A 194 2.74 13.74 5.00
C ALA A 194 2.34 13.74 3.52
N GLY A 195 1.69 14.81 3.03
CA GLY A 195 1.31 14.92 1.63
C GLY A 195 2.49 14.92 0.66
N PHE A 196 3.61 15.59 0.99
CA PHE A 196 4.83 15.54 0.18
C PHE A 196 5.51 14.16 0.25
N LEU A 197 5.56 13.55 1.44
CA LEU A 197 6.15 12.23 1.67
C LEU A 197 5.37 11.11 0.97
N ASP A 198 4.04 11.26 0.87
CA ASP A 198 3.18 10.31 0.16
C ASP A 198 3.54 10.17 -1.33
N GLU A 199 3.98 11.24 -1.96
CA GLU A 199 4.38 11.20 -3.37
C GLU A 199 5.68 10.41 -3.60
N LEU A 200 6.52 10.25 -2.57
CA LEU A 200 7.74 9.45 -2.67
C LEU A 200 7.47 7.99 -3.02
N GLN A 201 6.29 7.43 -2.69
CA GLN A 201 5.92 6.06 -3.06
C GLN A 201 5.90 5.81 -4.58
N ARG A 202 5.90 6.87 -5.39
CA ARG A 202 5.91 6.82 -6.86
C ARG A 202 7.31 6.95 -7.46
N MET A 203 8.31 7.11 -6.62
CA MET A 203 9.69 7.21 -7.09
C MET A 203 10.21 5.85 -7.53
N PRO A 204 10.99 5.80 -8.61
CA PRO A 204 11.61 4.55 -9.04
C PRO A 204 12.73 4.10 -8.11
N ARG A 205 13.30 5.04 -7.33
CA ARG A 205 14.42 4.85 -6.43
C ARG A 205 14.55 6.04 -5.48
N LEU A 206 15.12 5.79 -4.29
CA LEU A 206 15.59 6.83 -3.36
C LEU A 206 17.10 6.81 -3.28
N GLU A 207 17.70 7.99 -3.20
CA GLU A 207 19.13 8.12 -2.92
C GLU A 207 19.43 7.72 -1.47
N PRO A 208 20.59 7.07 -1.19
CA PRO A 208 20.91 6.57 0.15
C PRO A 208 20.77 7.62 1.25
N ALA A 209 21.27 8.85 1.01
CA ALA A 209 21.17 9.93 1.99
C ALA A 209 19.72 10.39 2.26
N ALA A 210 18.84 10.32 1.27
CA ALA A 210 17.40 10.59 1.45
C ALA A 210 16.76 9.46 2.24
N LEU A 211 17.05 8.21 1.90
CA LEU A 211 16.55 7.03 2.60
C LEU A 211 16.93 7.03 4.09
N ASP A 212 18.19 7.42 4.42
CA ASP A 212 18.66 7.54 5.81
C ASP A 212 17.84 8.58 6.59
N LYS A 213 17.65 9.77 6.02
CA LYS A 213 16.85 10.83 6.65
C LYS A 213 15.39 10.43 6.84
N LEU A 214 14.79 9.80 5.84
CA LEU A 214 13.40 9.32 5.91
C LEU A 214 13.24 8.24 6.98
N ALA A 215 14.18 7.29 7.07
CA ALA A 215 14.14 6.25 8.08
C ALA A 215 14.30 6.85 9.50
N THR A 216 15.20 7.80 9.69
CA THR A 216 15.34 8.51 10.98
C THR A 216 14.06 9.25 11.35
N PHE A 217 13.45 9.94 10.39
CA PHE A 217 12.18 10.65 10.60
C PHE A 217 11.03 9.70 10.98
N ALA A 218 10.91 8.53 10.33
CA ALA A 218 9.87 7.56 10.64
C ALA A 218 10.02 6.90 12.03
N GLN A 219 11.23 6.96 12.63
CA GLN A 219 11.48 6.45 13.99
C GLN A 219 11.07 7.44 15.09
N ASP A 220 10.95 8.73 14.75
CA ASP A 220 10.65 9.78 15.72
C ASP A 220 9.19 9.72 16.15
N ALA A 221 8.94 9.75 17.47
CA ALA A 221 7.59 9.79 18.06
C ALA A 221 6.76 10.99 17.58
N SER A 222 7.40 12.10 17.22
CA SER A 222 6.73 13.31 16.75
C SER A 222 6.28 13.23 15.29
N SER A 223 6.68 12.18 14.55
CA SER A 223 6.34 12.03 13.14
C SER A 223 4.87 11.67 12.89
N GLY A 224 4.22 10.97 13.83
CA GLY A 224 2.81 10.58 13.76
C GLY A 224 2.41 9.96 12.41
N GLU A 225 1.30 10.42 11.82
CA GLU A 225 0.83 9.96 10.51
C GLU A 225 1.88 10.11 9.39
N ALA A 226 2.71 11.16 9.45
CA ALA A 226 3.77 11.35 8.46
C ALA A 226 4.86 10.28 8.56
N GLY A 227 5.13 9.71 9.75
CA GLY A 227 6.02 8.57 9.94
C GLY A 227 5.48 7.31 9.28
N TRP A 228 4.18 7.05 9.43
CA TRP A 228 3.50 5.93 8.77
C TRP A 228 3.53 6.07 7.23
N VAL A 229 3.21 7.26 6.70
CA VAL A 229 3.28 7.56 5.27
C VAL A 229 4.70 7.37 4.72
N THR A 230 5.71 7.82 5.48
CA THR A 230 7.13 7.66 5.11
C THR A 230 7.54 6.20 5.02
N THR A 231 7.16 5.40 6.02
CA THR A 231 7.44 3.95 6.06
C THR A 231 6.81 3.25 4.86
N ARG A 232 5.53 3.56 4.55
CA ARG A 232 4.86 3.06 3.36
C ARG A 232 5.57 3.45 2.07
N ALA A 233 6.01 4.70 1.97
CA ALA A 233 6.73 5.19 0.79
C ALA A 233 8.05 4.43 0.59
N ILE A 234 8.84 4.21 1.65
CA ILE A 234 10.07 3.42 1.61
C ILE A 234 9.78 2.00 1.08
N GLY A 235 8.75 1.33 1.62
CA GLY A 235 8.36 -0.02 1.18
C GLY A 235 7.92 -0.07 -0.29
N ARG A 236 7.13 0.90 -0.76
CA ARG A 236 6.70 0.98 -2.15
C ARG A 236 7.83 1.25 -3.13
N VAL A 237 8.77 2.11 -2.76
CA VAL A 237 9.98 2.34 -3.56
C VAL A 237 10.87 1.10 -3.57
N MET A 238 11.02 0.40 -2.44
CA MET A 238 11.71 -0.90 -2.38
C MET A 238 11.12 -1.88 -3.38
N GLN A 239 9.80 -2.05 -3.39
CA GLN A 239 9.10 -2.92 -4.33
C GLN A 239 9.36 -2.54 -5.80
N ALA A 240 9.34 -1.25 -6.11
CA ALA A 240 9.60 -0.74 -7.46
C ALA A 240 11.07 -0.97 -7.89
N ASP A 241 12.03 -0.69 -7.00
CA ASP A 241 13.46 -0.86 -7.29
C ASP A 241 13.86 -2.34 -7.34
N LEU A 242 13.32 -3.19 -6.45
CA LEU A 242 13.48 -4.65 -6.52
C LEU A 242 13.02 -5.17 -7.89
N LYS A 243 11.82 -4.83 -8.31
CA LYS A 243 11.24 -5.29 -9.59
C LYS A 243 12.03 -4.80 -10.80
N LYS A 244 12.61 -3.60 -10.73
CA LYS A 244 13.31 -2.97 -11.86
C LYS A 244 14.79 -3.34 -11.93
N SER A 245 15.46 -3.43 -10.79
CA SER A 245 16.94 -3.55 -10.71
C SER A 245 17.43 -4.66 -9.79
N GLY A 246 16.56 -5.32 -9.04
CA GLY A 246 16.93 -6.29 -8.02
C GLY A 246 17.42 -5.66 -6.72
N ASN A 247 17.39 -4.33 -6.60
CA ASN A 247 17.89 -3.61 -5.43
C ASN A 247 16.82 -3.44 -4.35
N PHE A 248 16.98 -4.11 -3.22
CA PHE A 248 16.03 -4.04 -2.09
C PHE A 248 16.73 -3.91 -0.74
N LYS A 249 17.93 -4.44 -0.59
CA LYS A 249 18.63 -4.55 0.71
C LYS A 249 18.73 -3.24 1.49
N PRO A 250 19.12 -2.10 0.90
CA PRO A 250 19.18 -0.84 1.65
C PRO A 250 17.84 -0.43 2.26
N TYR A 251 16.76 -0.67 1.52
CA TYR A 251 15.41 -0.35 1.98
C TYR A 251 14.94 -1.30 3.08
N LEU A 252 15.14 -2.62 2.88
CA LEU A 252 14.78 -3.65 3.87
C LEU A 252 15.53 -3.43 5.18
N ASP A 253 16.82 -3.12 5.13
CA ASP A 253 17.61 -2.77 6.32
C ASP A 253 17.02 -1.57 7.07
N LYS A 254 16.51 -0.56 6.37
CA LYS A 254 15.86 0.60 7.01
C LYS A 254 14.47 0.26 7.56
N LEU A 255 13.67 -0.51 6.83
CA LEU A 255 12.37 -0.99 7.32
C LEU A 255 12.53 -1.81 8.59
N LEU A 256 13.46 -2.76 8.63
CA LEU A 256 13.77 -3.54 9.84
C LEU A 256 14.27 -2.65 10.99
N THR A 257 15.00 -1.56 10.68
CA THR A 257 15.41 -0.59 11.70
C THR A 257 14.20 0.20 12.23
N ILE A 258 13.31 0.66 11.36
CA ILE A 258 12.07 1.33 11.74
C ILE A 258 11.20 0.38 12.59
N GLY A 259 11.05 -0.87 12.16
CA GLY A 259 10.28 -1.90 12.86
C GLY A 259 10.78 -2.22 14.27
N THR A 260 12.08 -2.01 14.54
CA THR A 260 12.68 -2.23 15.87
C THR A 260 12.81 -0.97 16.72
N GLN A 261 12.80 0.23 16.13
CA GLN A 261 13.19 1.46 16.84
C GLN A 261 12.14 2.56 16.83
N SER A 262 11.12 2.49 15.96
CA SER A 262 10.07 3.52 15.97
C SER A 262 9.32 3.51 17.30
N ALA A 263 9.03 4.70 17.83
CA ALA A 263 8.20 4.85 19.03
C ALA A 263 6.72 4.53 18.77
N ASP A 264 6.25 4.64 17.51
CA ASP A 264 4.88 4.38 17.09
C ASP A 264 4.71 2.91 16.68
N GLU A 265 3.78 2.22 17.34
CA GLU A 265 3.48 0.81 17.10
C GLU A 265 2.96 0.54 15.68
N ASN A 266 2.09 1.41 15.16
CA ASN A 266 1.55 1.26 13.80
C ASN A 266 2.65 1.41 12.74
N VAL A 267 3.63 2.26 13.01
CA VAL A 267 4.81 2.43 12.15
C VAL A 267 5.69 1.18 12.21
N ARG A 268 5.90 0.58 13.42
CA ARG A 268 6.64 -0.68 13.56
C ARG A 268 5.95 -1.84 12.83
N TYR A 269 4.62 -1.96 13.01
CA TYR A 269 3.80 -2.95 12.31
C TYR A 269 3.93 -2.83 10.79
N LEU A 270 3.70 -1.63 10.25
CA LEU A 270 3.81 -1.37 8.83
C LEU A 270 5.22 -1.66 8.29
N ALA A 271 6.25 -1.33 9.04
CA ALA A 271 7.63 -1.58 8.64
C ALA A 271 7.92 -3.08 8.49
N ALA A 272 7.39 -3.92 9.37
CA ALA A 272 7.47 -5.36 9.25
C ALA A 272 6.65 -5.89 8.07
N GLU A 273 5.46 -5.32 7.80
CA GLU A 273 4.61 -5.72 6.67
C GLU A 273 5.22 -5.40 5.31
N MET A 274 5.94 -4.27 5.19
CA MET A 274 6.43 -3.79 3.89
C MET A 274 7.48 -4.72 3.26
N GLY A 275 8.27 -5.43 4.04
CA GLY A 275 9.22 -6.44 3.55
C GLY A 275 8.48 -7.56 2.81
N MET A 276 7.48 -8.12 3.46
CA MET A 276 6.62 -9.18 2.93
C MET A 276 5.83 -8.72 1.69
N SER A 277 5.21 -7.53 1.74
CA SER A 277 4.42 -6.99 0.64
C SER A 277 5.23 -6.76 -0.64
N ALA A 278 6.55 -6.67 -0.54
CA ALA A 278 7.45 -6.49 -1.66
C ALA A 278 8.02 -7.81 -2.20
N ASP A 279 7.69 -8.96 -1.59
CA ASP A 279 8.34 -10.26 -1.87
C ASP A 279 9.87 -10.16 -1.77
N ALA A 280 10.37 -9.37 -0.81
CA ALA A 280 11.79 -9.13 -0.65
C ALA A 280 12.49 -10.38 -0.08
N PRO A 281 13.57 -10.90 -0.71
CA PRO A 281 14.30 -12.03 -0.18
C PRO A 281 14.90 -11.73 1.21
N LEU A 282 14.77 -12.65 2.15
CA LEU A 282 15.34 -12.52 3.49
C LEU A 282 16.73 -13.18 3.53
N ASP A 283 17.78 -12.38 3.70
CA ASP A 283 19.09 -12.92 4.00
C ASP A 283 19.22 -13.26 5.51
N THR A 284 20.30 -13.95 5.89
CA THR A 284 20.54 -14.38 7.28
C THR A 284 20.44 -13.21 8.27
N ARG A 285 20.95 -12.03 7.90
CA ARG A 285 20.92 -10.85 8.77
C ARG A 285 19.51 -10.33 8.97
N ALA A 286 18.70 -10.29 7.91
CA ALA A 286 17.30 -9.89 7.99
C ALA A 286 16.51 -10.87 8.87
N MET A 287 16.74 -12.17 8.71
CA MET A 287 16.11 -13.21 9.54
C MET A 287 16.49 -13.08 11.02
N GLU A 288 17.76 -12.81 11.32
CA GLU A 288 18.22 -12.59 12.71
C GLU A 288 17.53 -11.39 13.35
N ARG A 289 17.39 -10.29 12.60
CA ARG A 289 16.68 -9.09 13.08
C ARG A 289 15.19 -9.35 13.29
N LEU A 290 14.52 -10.11 12.42
CA LEU A 290 13.14 -10.54 12.64
C LEU A 290 13.03 -11.45 13.87
N GLY A 291 13.98 -12.37 14.07
CA GLY A 291 14.04 -13.21 15.25
C GLY A 291 14.26 -12.40 16.56
N GLU A 292 15.07 -11.35 16.51
CA GLU A 292 15.25 -10.41 17.61
C GLU A 292 13.96 -9.61 17.90
N LEU A 293 13.29 -9.13 16.84
CA LEU A 293 12.00 -8.45 16.95
C LEU A 293 10.96 -9.35 17.60
N LEU A 294 10.86 -10.62 17.18
CA LEU A 294 9.99 -11.60 17.82
C LEU A 294 10.28 -11.80 19.34
N ALA A 295 11.55 -11.70 19.73
CA ALA A 295 11.95 -11.92 21.12
C ALA A 295 11.73 -10.70 22.03
N THR A 296 11.77 -9.49 21.50
CA THR A 296 11.91 -8.25 22.29
C THR A 296 10.78 -7.25 22.12
N GLU A 297 9.98 -7.35 21.05
CA GLU A 297 8.91 -6.42 20.76
C GLU A 297 7.75 -6.54 21.76
N GLY A 298 7.24 -5.41 22.25
CA GLY A 298 6.13 -5.37 23.20
C GLY A 298 4.77 -5.65 22.59
N SER A 299 4.53 -5.20 21.35
CA SER A 299 3.27 -5.39 20.65
C SER A 299 3.14 -6.81 20.09
N GLU A 300 2.02 -7.46 20.40
CA GLU A 300 1.69 -8.80 19.85
C GLU A 300 1.50 -8.75 18.34
N ASP A 301 0.90 -7.68 17.81
CA ASP A 301 0.64 -7.53 16.38
C ASP A 301 1.93 -7.39 15.58
N VAL A 302 2.87 -6.60 16.08
CA VAL A 302 4.19 -6.46 15.45
C VAL A 302 4.95 -7.79 15.48
N ARG A 303 4.88 -8.56 16.60
CA ARG A 303 5.50 -9.90 16.66
C ARG A 303 4.84 -10.88 15.68
N MET A 304 3.50 -10.88 15.58
CA MET A 304 2.79 -11.73 14.61
C MET A 304 3.17 -11.36 13.17
N MET A 305 3.30 -10.07 12.86
CA MET A 305 3.73 -9.62 11.53
C MET A 305 5.18 -10.02 11.23
N ALA A 306 6.09 -9.91 12.20
CA ALA A 306 7.47 -10.37 12.05
C ALA A 306 7.55 -11.89 11.82
N ALA A 307 6.70 -12.68 12.50
CA ALA A 307 6.57 -14.11 12.26
C ALA A 307 6.05 -14.40 10.83
N HIS A 308 5.09 -13.61 10.35
CA HIS A 308 4.57 -13.75 9.00
C HIS A 308 5.65 -13.43 7.94
N GLU A 309 6.37 -12.32 8.10
CA GLU A 309 7.47 -11.96 7.18
C GLU A 309 8.54 -13.06 7.14
N LEU A 310 8.93 -13.60 8.32
CA LEU A 310 9.88 -14.69 8.41
C LEU A 310 9.42 -15.95 7.65
N SER A 311 8.10 -16.16 7.47
CA SER A 311 7.56 -17.29 6.72
C SER A 311 7.85 -17.24 5.21
N MET A 312 8.26 -16.08 4.71
CA MET A 312 8.65 -15.90 3.30
C MET A 312 10.12 -16.26 3.05
N SER A 313 10.86 -16.71 4.08
CA SER A 313 12.27 -17.05 3.94
C SER A 313 12.50 -18.29 3.08
N GLU A 314 13.51 -18.23 2.20
CA GLU A 314 14.01 -19.39 1.47
C GLU A 314 14.82 -20.33 2.38
N ASP A 315 15.48 -19.82 3.42
CA ASP A 315 16.18 -20.61 4.44
C ASP A 315 15.19 -21.15 5.49
N LYS A 316 14.47 -22.18 5.09
CA LYS A 316 13.44 -22.82 5.90
C LYS A 316 13.98 -23.37 7.22
N ALA A 317 15.21 -23.91 7.22
CA ALA A 317 15.81 -24.48 8.42
C ALA A 317 16.06 -23.40 9.47
N ARG A 318 16.61 -22.25 9.06
CA ARG A 318 16.83 -21.12 9.96
C ARG A 318 15.52 -20.53 10.46
N ALA A 319 14.53 -20.41 9.59
CA ALA A 319 13.20 -19.92 9.99
C ALA A 319 12.57 -20.82 11.05
N LEU A 320 12.61 -22.15 10.87
CA LEU A 320 12.11 -23.10 11.85
C LEU A 320 12.84 -23.03 13.20
N GLU A 321 14.16 -22.86 13.18
CA GLU A 321 14.95 -22.64 14.41
C GLU A 321 14.48 -21.40 15.15
N LEU A 322 14.28 -20.29 14.43
CA LEU A 322 13.80 -19.03 15.02
C LEU A 322 12.38 -19.16 15.58
N TYR A 323 11.49 -19.85 14.89
CA TYR A 323 10.14 -20.12 15.41
C TYR A 323 10.18 -20.94 16.69
N GLY A 324 10.91 -22.06 16.72
CA GLY A 324 11.01 -22.92 17.91
C GLY A 324 11.59 -22.16 19.11
N LYS A 325 12.66 -21.40 18.88
CA LYS A 325 13.30 -20.58 19.92
C LYS A 325 12.35 -19.54 20.49
N ASN A 326 11.65 -18.79 19.62
CA ASN A 326 10.75 -17.74 20.06
C ASN A 326 9.45 -18.29 20.68
N PHE A 327 8.92 -19.40 20.18
CA PHE A 327 7.77 -20.09 20.78
C PHE A 327 8.02 -20.46 22.26
N ALA A 328 9.23 -20.92 22.58
CA ALA A 328 9.58 -21.36 23.94
C ALA A 328 9.54 -20.22 24.96
N ILE A 329 9.83 -18.98 24.55
CA ILE A 329 9.85 -17.80 25.44
C ILE A 329 8.59 -16.94 25.32
N GLU A 330 7.80 -17.07 24.27
CA GLU A 330 6.59 -16.28 24.02
C GLU A 330 5.52 -16.60 25.08
N LYS A 331 4.82 -15.58 25.55
CA LYS A 331 3.76 -15.70 26.57
C LYS A 331 2.37 -15.53 25.97
N ASP A 332 2.25 -14.73 24.91
CA ASP A 332 0.98 -14.49 24.26
C ASP A 332 0.56 -15.71 23.42
N LEU A 333 -0.69 -16.13 23.60
CA LEU A 333 -1.22 -17.32 22.94
C LEU A 333 -1.40 -17.16 21.43
N CYS A 334 -1.77 -15.94 21.01
CA CYS A 334 -1.98 -15.65 19.60
C CYS A 334 -0.67 -15.54 18.84
N VAL A 335 0.36 -14.99 19.45
CA VAL A 335 1.72 -15.00 18.89
C VAL A 335 2.26 -16.43 18.81
N ARG A 336 2.06 -17.28 19.87
CA ARG A 336 2.38 -18.72 19.80
C ARG A 336 1.65 -19.41 18.64
N TRP A 337 0.37 -19.10 18.46
CA TRP A 337 -0.39 -19.64 17.33
C TRP A 337 0.17 -19.16 15.99
N ALA A 338 0.53 -17.91 15.86
CA ALA A 338 1.20 -17.40 14.66
C ALA A 338 2.51 -18.14 14.37
N LEU A 339 3.39 -18.29 15.36
CA LEU A 339 4.66 -19.04 15.22
C LEU A 339 4.42 -20.48 14.79
N PHE A 340 3.45 -21.16 15.39
CA PHE A 340 3.11 -22.54 15.11
C PHE A 340 2.60 -22.73 13.67
N ARG A 341 1.63 -21.92 13.25
CA ARG A 341 1.06 -22.02 11.89
C ARG A 341 2.03 -21.56 10.80
N PHE A 342 2.86 -20.56 11.08
CA PHE A 342 3.85 -20.08 10.11
C PHE A 342 5.03 -21.05 9.96
N ALA A 343 5.37 -21.86 10.98
CA ALA A 343 6.29 -22.97 10.81
C ALA A 343 5.78 -23.94 9.73
N ALA A 344 4.50 -24.33 9.79
CA ALA A 344 3.88 -25.19 8.78
C ALA A 344 3.85 -24.51 7.39
N ARG A 345 3.53 -23.22 7.32
CA ARG A 345 3.54 -22.47 6.05
C ARG A 345 4.93 -22.42 5.42
N THR A 346 5.97 -22.21 6.22
CA THR A 346 7.36 -22.08 5.75
C THR A 346 7.91 -23.38 5.18
N ALA A 347 7.73 -24.49 5.89
CA ALA A 347 8.42 -25.74 5.58
C ALA A 347 7.50 -26.95 5.28
N GLY A 348 6.19 -26.74 5.32
CA GLY A 348 5.23 -27.81 5.07
C GLY A 348 5.41 -28.95 6.08
N LYS A 349 5.40 -30.21 5.59
CA LYS A 349 5.60 -31.41 6.43
C LYS A 349 6.93 -31.41 7.19
N ASP A 350 7.94 -30.73 6.68
CA ASP A 350 9.28 -30.71 7.29
C ASP A 350 9.28 -29.86 8.58
N ALA A 351 8.22 -29.09 8.85
CA ALA A 351 8.00 -28.38 10.10
C ALA A 351 7.51 -29.29 11.24
N LEU A 352 6.95 -30.47 10.95
CA LEU A 352 6.31 -31.33 11.96
C LEU A 352 7.18 -31.64 13.18
N PRO A 353 8.50 -31.89 13.08
CA PRO A 353 9.34 -32.11 14.26
C PRO A 353 9.39 -30.88 15.18
N VAL A 354 9.57 -29.67 14.61
CA VAL A 354 9.59 -28.41 15.39
C VAL A 354 8.23 -28.14 16.00
N MET A 355 7.14 -28.38 15.26
CA MET A 355 5.77 -28.25 15.77
C MET A 355 5.47 -29.25 16.90
N ALA A 356 6.04 -30.47 16.86
CA ALA A 356 5.94 -31.42 17.95
C ALA A 356 6.62 -30.89 19.22
N ASP A 357 7.83 -30.32 19.12
CA ASP A 357 8.55 -29.69 20.23
C ASP A 357 7.76 -28.49 20.81
N MET A 358 7.15 -27.67 19.96
CA MET A 358 6.25 -26.60 20.38
C MET A 358 5.02 -27.16 21.14
N ALA A 359 4.41 -28.23 20.64
CA ALA A 359 3.27 -28.88 21.27
C ALA A 359 3.64 -29.58 22.61
N MET A 360 4.87 -30.05 22.76
CA MET A 360 5.39 -30.52 24.07
C MET A 360 5.60 -29.33 25.04
N THR A 361 6.04 -28.18 24.55
CA THR A 361 6.22 -26.97 25.35
C THR A 361 4.88 -26.40 25.83
N ASP A 362 3.85 -26.44 24.97
CA ASP A 362 2.49 -26.00 25.30
C ASP A 362 1.46 -27.05 24.88
N PRO A 363 0.92 -27.83 25.86
CA PRO A 363 0.00 -28.94 25.56
C PRO A 363 -1.29 -28.53 24.83
N ARG A 364 -1.66 -27.24 24.84
CA ARG A 364 -2.82 -26.74 24.08
C ARG A 364 -2.68 -26.97 22.57
N PHE A 365 -1.46 -27.10 22.07
CA PHE A 365 -1.15 -27.30 20.67
C PHE A 365 -1.13 -28.78 20.24
N GLN A 366 -1.21 -29.75 21.16
CA GLN A 366 -1.09 -31.18 20.84
C GLN A 366 -2.19 -31.65 19.88
N GLY A 367 -3.44 -31.27 20.11
CA GLY A 367 -4.55 -31.63 19.21
C GLY A 367 -4.39 -31.06 17.82
N ILE A 368 -3.92 -29.81 17.75
CA ILE A 368 -3.69 -29.12 16.47
C ILE A 368 -2.53 -29.78 15.72
N HIS A 369 -1.44 -30.09 16.41
CA HIS A 369 -0.31 -30.83 15.82
C HIS A 369 -0.76 -32.15 15.18
N GLN A 370 -1.58 -32.94 15.89
CA GLN A 370 -2.12 -34.21 15.36
C GLN A 370 -2.98 -34.00 14.10
N GLU A 371 -3.73 -32.90 14.00
CA GLU A 371 -4.48 -32.58 12.78
C GLU A 371 -3.55 -32.25 11.61
N PHE A 372 -2.48 -31.48 11.83
CA PHE A 372 -1.45 -31.23 10.80
C PHE A 372 -0.79 -32.54 10.36
N GLU A 373 -0.42 -33.44 11.30
CA GLU A 373 0.16 -34.77 10.96
C GLU A 373 -0.79 -35.59 10.07
N LYS A 374 -2.08 -35.68 10.42
CA LYS A 374 -3.09 -36.39 9.63
C LYS A 374 -3.24 -35.82 8.23
N LEU A 375 -3.31 -34.48 8.12
CA LEU A 375 -3.48 -33.78 6.83
C LEU A 375 -2.26 -34.01 5.92
N TYR A 376 -1.04 -33.89 6.45
CA TYR A 376 0.17 -34.20 5.68
C TYR A 376 0.28 -35.68 5.32
N ALA A 377 -0.12 -36.59 6.22
CA ALA A 377 -0.15 -38.01 5.95
C ALA A 377 -1.18 -38.40 4.87
N SER A 378 -2.26 -37.62 4.70
CA SER A 378 -3.24 -37.80 3.62
C SER A 378 -2.72 -37.37 2.24
N GLY A 379 -1.50 -36.81 2.17
CA GLY A 379 -0.86 -36.39 0.92
C GLY A 379 -1.14 -34.90 0.56
N ILE A 380 -1.79 -34.12 1.42
CA ILE A 380 -1.93 -32.69 1.24
C ILE A 380 -0.57 -32.04 1.56
N VAL A 381 0.02 -31.32 0.59
CA VAL A 381 1.33 -30.67 0.74
C VAL A 381 1.23 -29.14 0.73
N ASP A 382 0.15 -28.61 0.21
CA ASP A 382 -0.10 -27.19 0.08
C ASP A 382 -0.66 -26.62 1.40
N PHE A 383 -0.03 -25.55 1.91
CA PHE A 383 -0.40 -24.97 3.20
C PHE A 383 -1.84 -24.42 3.20
N ASP A 384 -2.27 -23.76 2.11
CA ASP A 384 -3.61 -23.18 2.06
C ASP A 384 -4.67 -24.28 2.11
N ARG A 385 -4.43 -25.41 1.42
CA ARG A 385 -5.33 -26.58 1.52
C ARG A 385 -5.35 -27.17 2.92
N ILE A 386 -4.21 -27.28 3.59
CA ILE A 386 -4.17 -27.71 4.98
C ILE A 386 -4.95 -26.76 5.85
N TRP A 387 -4.72 -25.45 5.71
CA TRP A 387 -5.39 -24.42 6.46
C TRP A 387 -6.91 -24.51 6.37
N PHE A 388 -7.45 -24.61 5.16
CA PHE A 388 -8.89 -24.77 4.93
C PHE A 388 -9.45 -26.16 5.32
N SER A 389 -8.59 -27.13 5.59
CA SER A 389 -9.00 -28.49 6.02
C SER A 389 -8.91 -28.68 7.52
N LEU A 390 -8.37 -27.73 8.27
CA LEU A 390 -8.39 -27.77 9.74
C LEU A 390 -9.84 -27.69 10.26
N PRO A 391 -10.15 -28.35 11.38
CA PRO A 391 -11.48 -28.26 12.03
C PRO A 391 -11.89 -26.82 12.37
N THR A 392 -10.90 -25.97 12.65
CA THR A 392 -11.03 -24.52 12.81
C THR A 392 -9.70 -23.85 12.44
N ASP A 393 -9.76 -22.72 11.77
CA ASP A 393 -8.64 -21.86 11.45
C ASP A 393 -8.26 -20.92 12.61
N ASP A 394 -9.13 -20.81 13.59
CA ASP A 394 -8.90 -20.02 14.80
C ASP A 394 -9.20 -20.82 16.10
N PRO A 395 -8.34 -21.75 16.47
CA PRO A 395 -8.56 -22.61 17.63
C PRO A 395 -8.53 -21.85 18.97
N PHE A 396 -8.01 -20.63 18.97
CA PHE A 396 -7.79 -19.83 20.18
C PHE A 396 -8.55 -18.49 20.20
N GLY A 397 -9.34 -18.16 19.17
CA GLY A 397 -10.07 -16.89 19.08
C GLY A 397 -9.13 -15.70 18.81
N CYS A 398 -8.04 -15.92 18.07
CA CYS A 398 -7.04 -14.89 17.82
C CYS A 398 -7.35 -14.00 16.63
N LEU A 399 -8.13 -14.51 15.65
CA LEU A 399 -8.48 -13.75 14.43
C LEU A 399 -9.62 -12.76 14.68
N ASP A 400 -10.48 -13.04 15.67
CA ASP A 400 -11.62 -12.16 16.01
C ASP A 400 -11.19 -10.90 16.80
N ARG A 401 -9.94 -10.83 17.29
CA ARG A 401 -9.45 -9.70 18.11
C ARG A 401 -9.28 -8.39 17.34
N HIS A 402 -9.18 -8.46 16.02
CA HIS A 402 -8.96 -7.29 15.17
C HIS A 402 -10.26 -6.69 14.60
N GLU A 403 -11.45 -7.18 15.01
CA GLU A 403 -12.74 -6.69 14.55
C GLU A 403 -13.40 -5.70 15.56
N GLU A 404 -12.79 -5.43 16.70
CA GLU A 404 -13.24 -4.44 17.69
C GLU A 404 -12.48 -3.11 17.55
#